data_cd466a2b77e308913c2b8914a6dfb891
#
_entry.id   cd466a2b77e308913c2b8914a6dfb891
#
_cell.length_a   1.000
_cell.length_b   1.000
_cell.length_c   1.000
_cell.angle_alpha   90.00
_cell.angle_beta   90.00
_cell.angle_gamma   90.00
#
_symmetry.space_group_name_H-M   'P 1'
#
loop_
_entity.id
_entity.type
_entity.pdbx_description
1 polymer ?
#
loop_
_entity_poly.entity_id
_entity_poly.type
_entity_poly.pdbx_seq_one_letter_code
_entity_poly.pdbx_strand_id
1 'polypeptide(L)'
;KEKAVQNPSIHDLVGTCFVHTGIKTVVQPESGFFDPQNPEKNNRVVPFSVREQQIREIHDLGVEKVYLHLDGWAEPGYDNQHPDYTPACQAAGGWEGMKSLVDTMHDFGYKFGIHDQYRDYYHAAPSYDENYACRLPDGTIPGHSYWAGGPQSYLCATQAPFYVKRNFAELKKNGIRLD
;
A
#
# COMPACT_ATOMS: atom_id res chain seq x y z
N LYS A 1 -5.02 26.18 -3.14
CA LYS A 1 -4.07 25.16 -2.61
C LYS A 1 -3.95 25.28 -1.07
N GLU A 2 -3.76 26.45 -0.50
CA GLU A 2 -3.62 26.65 0.96
C GLU A 2 -4.84 26.16 1.75
N LYS A 3 -6.06 26.28 1.20
CA LYS A 3 -7.28 25.81 1.86
C LYS A 3 -7.44 24.27 1.88
N ALA A 4 -6.67 23.53 1.09
CA ALA A 4 -6.73 22.06 1.04
C ALA A 4 -5.82 21.40 2.09
N VAL A 5 -4.87 22.12 2.63
CA VAL A 5 -3.90 21.61 3.61
C VAL A 5 -4.29 22.13 4.99
N GLN A 6 -5.05 21.32 5.71
CA GLN A 6 -5.47 21.67 7.09
C GLN A 6 -4.57 21.08 8.17
N ASN A 7 -3.70 20.12 7.80
CA ASN A 7 -2.77 19.50 8.73
C ASN A 7 -1.43 20.22 8.70
N PRO A 8 -1.04 20.96 9.76
CA PRO A 8 0.23 21.68 9.80
C PRO A 8 1.46 20.76 9.72
N SER A 9 1.33 19.49 10.09
CA SER A 9 2.45 18.53 10.05
C SER A 9 2.96 18.26 8.63
N ILE A 10 2.21 18.62 7.58
CA ILE A 10 2.69 18.49 6.20
C ILE A 10 3.92 19.38 5.94
N HIS A 11 4.08 20.47 6.69
CA HIS A 11 5.26 21.33 6.59
C HIS A 11 6.52 20.66 7.11
N ASP A 12 6.39 19.63 7.97
CA ASP A 12 7.51 18.84 8.49
C ASP A 12 8.16 17.99 7.40
N LEU A 13 7.45 17.75 6.29
CA LEU A 13 7.98 17.04 5.13
C LEU A 13 8.93 17.87 4.26
N VAL A 14 9.05 19.19 4.51
CA VAL A 14 9.98 20.04 3.77
C VAL A 14 11.41 19.65 4.12
N GLY A 15 12.21 19.31 3.08
CA GLY A 15 13.58 18.83 3.23
C GLY A 15 13.71 17.36 3.69
N THR A 16 12.62 16.62 3.69
CA THR A 16 12.62 15.19 4.02
C THR A 16 13.06 14.34 2.83
N CYS A 17 13.91 13.35 3.07
CA CYS A 17 14.24 12.30 2.11
C CYS A 17 13.05 11.35 1.99
N PHE A 18 12.48 11.25 0.79
CA PHE A 18 11.42 10.28 0.49
C PHE A 18 12.04 8.94 0.07
N VAL A 19 11.79 7.92 0.86
CA VAL A 19 12.15 6.54 0.54
C VAL A 19 10.89 5.79 0.12
N HIS A 20 10.87 5.31 -1.11
CA HIS A 20 9.75 4.53 -1.66
C HIS A 20 10.25 3.11 -1.94
N THR A 21 9.66 2.13 -1.30
CA THR A 21 10.06 0.71 -1.44
C THR A 21 8.90 -0.23 -1.14
N GLY A 22 9.03 -1.48 -1.58
CA GLY A 22 7.97 -2.48 -1.46
C GLY A 22 8.38 -3.74 -0.70
N ILE A 23 7.36 -4.46 -0.22
CA ILE A 23 7.47 -5.73 0.50
C ILE A 23 7.14 -6.90 -0.42
N LYS A 24 5.94 -6.92 -0.99
CA LYS A 24 5.45 -8.02 -1.82
C LYS A 24 4.93 -7.50 -3.15
N THR A 25 5.33 -8.19 -4.22
CA THR A 25 4.75 -8.03 -5.56
C THR A 25 4.23 -9.39 -6.02
N VAL A 26 3.00 -9.44 -6.49
CA VAL A 26 2.41 -10.61 -7.16
C VAL A 26 1.75 -10.10 -8.43
N VAL A 27 2.29 -10.46 -9.59
CA VAL A 27 1.70 -10.08 -10.88
C VAL A 27 0.82 -11.21 -11.37
N GLN A 28 -0.48 -10.94 -11.47
CA GLN A 28 -1.47 -11.92 -11.93
C GLN A 28 -1.32 -12.17 -13.43
N PRO A 29 -1.62 -13.38 -13.92
CA PRO A 29 -1.51 -13.72 -15.35
C PRO A 29 -2.31 -12.80 -16.29
N GLU A 30 -3.42 -12.26 -15.81
CA GLU A 30 -4.30 -11.35 -16.53
C GLU A 30 -3.83 -9.89 -16.50
N SER A 31 -2.72 -9.61 -15.80
CA SER A 31 -2.12 -8.28 -15.75
C SER A 31 -1.35 -7.96 -17.03
N GLY A 32 -1.41 -6.69 -17.45
CA GLY A 32 -0.57 -6.19 -18.54
C GLY A 32 0.94 -6.20 -18.25
N PHE A 33 1.34 -6.41 -17.00
CA PHE A 33 2.74 -6.50 -16.56
C PHE A 33 3.24 -7.93 -16.38
N PHE A 34 2.40 -8.95 -16.61
CA PHE A 34 2.80 -10.33 -16.44
C PHE A 34 3.90 -10.73 -17.44
N ASP A 35 4.98 -11.29 -16.94
CA ASP A 35 6.09 -11.81 -17.76
C ASP A 35 6.04 -13.34 -17.81
N PRO A 36 5.48 -13.94 -18.87
CA PRO A 36 5.37 -15.39 -18.99
C PRO A 36 6.73 -16.06 -19.30
N GLN A 37 7.73 -15.29 -19.73
CA GLN A 37 9.06 -15.82 -20.06
C GLN A 37 9.97 -15.89 -18.82
N ASN A 38 9.67 -15.11 -17.79
CA ASN A 38 10.42 -15.07 -16.53
C ASN A 38 9.44 -15.15 -15.34
N PRO A 39 8.81 -16.30 -15.07
CA PRO A 39 7.78 -16.43 -14.03
C PRO A 39 8.23 -15.99 -12.63
N GLU A 40 9.51 -16.13 -12.31
CA GLU A 40 10.10 -15.71 -11.04
C GLU A 40 10.06 -14.20 -10.80
N LYS A 41 9.96 -13.40 -11.88
CA LYS A 41 9.84 -11.93 -11.77
C LYS A 41 8.45 -11.48 -11.35
N ASN A 42 7.44 -12.36 -11.54
CA ASN A 42 6.06 -12.02 -11.21
C ASN A 42 5.76 -12.10 -9.71
N ASN A 43 6.63 -12.76 -8.92
CA ASN A 43 6.44 -12.95 -7.50
C ASN A 43 7.71 -12.59 -6.75
N ARG A 44 7.62 -11.62 -5.84
CA ARG A 44 8.74 -11.20 -5.01
C ARG A 44 8.26 -10.85 -3.60
N VAL A 45 8.98 -11.33 -2.61
CA VAL A 45 8.80 -10.94 -1.21
C VAL A 45 10.14 -10.46 -0.65
N VAL A 46 10.12 -9.30 0.01
CA VAL A 46 11.24 -8.78 0.79
C VAL A 46 10.77 -8.67 2.24
N PRO A 47 11.41 -9.36 3.20
CA PRO A 47 11.03 -9.26 4.61
C PRO A 47 11.02 -7.84 5.15
N PHE A 48 10.12 -7.53 6.08
CA PHE A 48 10.11 -6.24 6.79
C PHE A 48 11.44 -5.97 7.49
N SER A 49 12.07 -7.01 8.06
CA SER A 49 13.38 -6.90 8.72
C SER A 49 14.50 -6.44 7.77
N VAL A 50 14.43 -6.79 6.49
CA VAL A 50 15.39 -6.28 5.48
C VAL A 50 15.19 -4.79 5.25
N ARG A 51 13.92 -4.33 5.19
CA ARG A 51 13.63 -2.90 5.07
C ARG A 51 14.02 -2.12 6.32
N GLU A 52 13.80 -2.70 7.49
CA GLU A 52 14.23 -2.15 8.77
C GLU A 52 15.77 -1.98 8.80
N GLN A 53 16.52 -2.98 8.36
CA GLN A 53 17.97 -2.88 8.27
C GLN A 53 18.41 -1.75 7.31
N GLN A 54 17.78 -1.62 6.16
CA GLN A 54 18.07 -0.53 5.22
C GLN A 54 17.78 0.86 5.81
N ILE A 55 16.73 0.99 6.62
CA ILE A 55 16.44 2.24 7.35
C ILE A 55 17.53 2.54 8.38
N ARG A 56 18.03 1.54 9.11
CA ARG A 56 19.16 1.69 10.04
C ARG A 56 20.41 2.16 9.32
N GLU A 57 20.71 1.60 8.16
CA GLU A 57 21.85 2.01 7.32
C GLU A 57 21.72 3.47 6.86
N ILE A 58 20.53 3.91 6.47
CA ILE A 58 20.25 5.31 6.10
C ILE A 58 20.48 6.24 7.31
N HIS A 59 20.05 5.83 8.50
CA HIS A 59 20.26 6.57 9.73
C HIS A 59 21.74 6.68 10.08
N ASP A 60 22.50 5.58 9.96
CA ASP A 60 23.94 5.53 10.25
C ASP A 60 24.76 6.39 9.27
N LEU A 61 24.23 6.65 8.08
CA LEU A 61 24.80 7.60 7.12
C LEU A 61 24.52 9.08 7.49
N GLY A 62 23.81 9.33 8.59
CA GLY A 62 23.52 10.69 9.08
C GLY A 62 22.35 11.39 8.40
N VAL A 63 21.45 10.66 7.75
CA VAL A 63 20.23 11.24 7.19
C VAL A 63 19.25 11.54 8.31
N GLU A 64 18.96 12.81 8.56
CA GLU A 64 18.18 13.26 9.72
C GLU A 64 16.64 13.20 9.53
N LYS A 65 16.18 13.34 8.28
CA LYS A 65 14.75 13.39 7.97
C LYS A 65 14.39 12.42 6.86
N VAL A 66 13.59 11.41 7.19
CA VAL A 66 13.13 10.38 6.25
C VAL A 66 11.62 10.22 6.37
N TYR A 67 10.96 10.09 5.23
CA TYR A 67 9.60 9.55 5.12
C TYR A 67 9.66 8.26 4.30
N LEU A 68 9.30 7.14 4.92
CA LEU A 68 9.17 5.87 4.23
C LEU A 68 7.74 5.72 3.71
N HIS A 69 7.59 5.57 2.40
CA HIS A 69 6.35 5.15 1.74
C HIS A 69 6.46 3.67 1.38
N LEU A 70 5.71 2.82 2.05
CA LEU A 70 5.83 1.37 1.94
C LEU A 70 4.74 0.77 1.06
N ASP A 71 5.15 0.17 -0.07
CA ASP A 71 4.25 -0.53 -1.00
C ASP A 71 4.12 -2.01 -0.66
N GLY A 72 3.04 -2.63 -1.13
CA GLY A 72 2.87 -4.08 -1.09
C GLY A 72 3.05 -4.70 0.28
N TRP A 73 2.80 -3.94 1.34
CA TRP A 73 2.99 -4.36 2.72
C TRP A 73 2.02 -5.48 3.16
N ALA A 74 0.94 -5.65 2.41
CA ALA A 74 -0.16 -6.54 2.74
C ALA A 74 -0.09 -7.88 2.00
N GLU A 75 -0.88 -8.87 2.47
CA GLU A 75 -0.85 -10.24 1.95
C GLU A 75 -1.08 -10.35 0.44
N PRO A 76 -1.99 -9.59 -0.20
CA PRO A 76 -2.14 -9.65 -1.65
C PRO A 76 -0.95 -9.10 -2.45
N GLY A 77 -0.13 -8.24 -1.84
CA GLY A 77 0.96 -7.54 -2.52
C GLY A 77 0.54 -6.21 -3.15
N TYR A 78 1.52 -5.54 -3.76
CA TYR A 78 1.34 -4.24 -4.37
C TYR A 78 0.33 -4.27 -5.52
N ASP A 79 -0.58 -3.29 -5.52
CA ASP A 79 -1.65 -3.13 -6.52
C ASP A 79 -2.44 -4.42 -6.79
N ASN A 80 -2.81 -5.11 -5.70
CA ASN A 80 -3.59 -6.33 -5.74
C ASN A 80 -4.76 -6.28 -4.77
N GLN A 81 -5.90 -6.79 -5.19
CA GLN A 81 -7.12 -7.03 -4.42
C GLN A 81 -7.67 -5.81 -3.63
N HIS A 82 -7.28 -4.58 -4.00
CA HIS A 82 -7.91 -3.41 -3.39
C HIS A 82 -9.44 -3.47 -3.58
N PRO A 83 -10.19 -3.16 -2.54
CA PRO A 83 -9.79 -2.64 -1.22
C PRO A 83 -9.50 -3.69 -0.12
N ASP A 84 -9.38 -4.98 -0.47
CA ASP A 84 -9.19 -6.10 0.46
C ASP A 84 -7.71 -6.49 0.56
N TYR A 85 -6.87 -5.67 1.18
CA TYR A 85 -5.43 -5.91 1.21
C TYR A 85 -4.88 -6.32 2.58
N THR A 86 -5.63 -6.21 3.68
CA THR A 86 -5.20 -6.76 4.98
C THR A 86 -5.32 -8.29 5.01
N PRO A 87 -4.50 -9.01 5.78
CA PRO A 87 -3.50 -8.57 6.77
C PRO A 87 -2.14 -8.19 6.18
N ALA A 88 -1.20 -7.78 7.04
CA ALA A 88 0.20 -7.63 6.67
C ALA A 88 0.79 -8.96 6.17
N CYS A 89 1.70 -8.88 5.19
CA CYS A 89 2.28 -10.05 4.52
C CYS A 89 2.96 -11.00 5.51
N GLN A 90 2.41 -12.20 5.69
CA GLN A 90 2.91 -13.21 6.63
C GLN A 90 4.31 -13.70 6.24
N ALA A 91 4.54 -13.94 4.95
CA ALA A 91 5.84 -14.36 4.45
C ALA A 91 6.96 -13.32 4.67
N ALA A 92 6.58 -12.06 4.89
CA ALA A 92 7.52 -10.98 5.17
C ALA A 92 7.72 -10.70 6.67
N GLY A 93 7.00 -11.39 7.56
CA GLY A 93 7.05 -11.21 9.00
C GLY A 93 5.73 -10.75 9.64
N GLY A 94 4.66 -10.63 8.85
CA GLY A 94 3.33 -10.29 9.33
C GLY A 94 3.23 -8.94 10.05
N TRP A 95 2.23 -8.80 10.90
CA TRP A 95 2.02 -7.58 11.68
C TRP A 95 3.18 -7.25 12.63
N GLU A 96 3.82 -8.27 13.20
CA GLU A 96 4.96 -8.08 14.12
C GLU A 96 6.17 -7.49 13.38
N GLY A 97 6.50 -8.03 12.21
CA GLY A 97 7.58 -7.52 11.38
C GLY A 97 7.30 -6.10 10.87
N MET A 98 6.06 -5.81 10.45
CA MET A 98 5.66 -4.46 10.05
C MET A 98 5.76 -3.48 11.22
N LYS A 99 5.30 -3.89 12.41
CA LYS A 99 5.36 -3.06 13.61
C LYS A 99 6.80 -2.74 14.01
N SER A 100 7.70 -3.72 13.96
CA SER A 100 9.13 -3.51 14.25
C SER A 100 9.75 -2.43 13.34
N LEU A 101 9.48 -2.50 12.02
CA LEU A 101 9.91 -1.49 11.06
C LEU A 101 9.34 -0.10 11.43
N VAL A 102 8.03 -0.01 11.75
CA VAL A 102 7.37 1.24 12.10
C VAL A 102 7.94 1.83 13.40
N ASP A 103 8.15 1.01 14.42
CA ASP A 103 8.75 1.43 15.68
C ASP A 103 10.17 1.98 15.44
N THR A 104 10.99 1.30 14.64
CA THR A 104 12.34 1.78 14.25
C THR A 104 12.28 3.13 13.54
N MET A 105 11.33 3.32 12.62
CA MET A 105 11.13 4.63 11.97
C MET A 105 10.88 5.73 12.99
N HIS A 106 9.98 5.50 13.93
CA HIS A 106 9.62 6.48 14.95
C HIS A 106 10.71 6.70 16.00
N ASP A 107 11.47 5.66 16.36
CA ASP A 107 12.63 5.77 17.27
C ASP A 107 13.71 6.69 16.70
N PHE A 108 13.87 6.72 15.39
CA PHE A 108 14.77 7.64 14.69
C PHE A 108 14.16 9.02 14.42
N GLY A 109 12.91 9.26 14.84
CA GLY A 109 12.19 10.51 14.53
C GLY A 109 11.77 10.61 13.07
N TYR A 110 11.82 9.53 12.33
CA TYR A 110 11.39 9.43 10.94
C TYR A 110 9.87 9.28 10.83
N LYS A 111 9.34 9.51 9.63
CA LYS A 111 7.91 9.40 9.33
C LYS A 111 7.62 8.16 8.50
N PHE A 112 6.47 7.55 8.74
CA PHE A 112 6.03 6.33 8.09
C PHE A 112 4.65 6.47 7.45
N GLY A 113 4.52 6.01 6.22
CA GLY A 113 3.26 5.89 5.50
C GLY A 113 3.22 4.64 4.63
N ILE A 114 2.04 4.31 4.17
CA ILE A 114 1.78 3.14 3.35
C ILE A 114 1.19 3.54 2.01
N HIS A 115 1.45 2.73 0.98
CA HIS A 115 0.63 2.75 -0.22
C HIS A 115 -0.74 2.20 0.10
N ASP A 116 -1.75 3.01 -0.13
CA ASP A 116 -3.15 2.68 0.09
C ASP A 116 -4.02 3.46 -0.90
N GLN A 117 -5.04 2.81 -1.45
CA GLN A 117 -5.93 3.47 -2.38
C GLN A 117 -7.32 2.79 -2.39
N TYR A 118 -8.37 3.57 -2.72
CA TYR A 118 -9.76 3.15 -2.70
C TYR A 118 -10.49 3.56 -3.99
N ARG A 119 -9.74 3.63 -5.08
CA ARG A 119 -10.27 3.89 -6.42
C ARG A 119 -10.30 2.62 -7.26
N ASP A 120 -9.18 1.90 -7.28
CA ASP A 120 -9.05 0.69 -8.06
C ASP A 120 -9.80 -0.45 -7.35
N TYR A 121 -10.66 -1.12 -8.09
CA TYR A 121 -11.55 -2.14 -7.56
C TYR A 121 -11.29 -3.43 -8.31
N TYR A 122 -10.40 -4.25 -7.75
CA TYR A 122 -9.96 -5.49 -8.40
C TYR A 122 -11.05 -6.54 -8.41
N HIS A 123 -11.24 -7.19 -9.56
CA HIS A 123 -12.22 -8.28 -9.70
C HIS A 123 -11.86 -9.49 -8.84
N ALA A 124 -10.57 -9.69 -8.53
CA ALA A 124 -10.08 -10.72 -7.62
C ALA A 124 -10.24 -10.37 -6.13
N ALA A 125 -10.70 -9.16 -5.79
CA ALA A 125 -10.95 -8.78 -4.40
C ALA A 125 -12.14 -9.57 -3.83
N PRO A 126 -12.03 -10.14 -2.61
CA PRO A 126 -13.14 -10.87 -1.98
C PRO A 126 -14.43 -10.07 -1.84
N SER A 127 -14.32 -8.74 -1.69
CA SER A 127 -15.48 -7.84 -1.58
C SER A 127 -15.94 -7.26 -2.92
N TYR A 128 -15.43 -7.77 -4.06
CA TYR A 128 -15.86 -7.26 -5.35
C TYR A 128 -17.35 -7.50 -5.58
N ASP A 129 -18.07 -6.41 -5.87
CA ASP A 129 -19.50 -6.41 -6.22
C ASP A 129 -19.73 -5.34 -7.29
N GLU A 130 -20.23 -5.74 -8.44
CA GLU A 130 -20.54 -4.83 -9.55
C GLU A 130 -21.49 -3.68 -9.16
N ASN A 131 -22.32 -3.87 -8.13
CA ASN A 131 -23.21 -2.83 -7.62
C ASN A 131 -22.46 -1.67 -6.97
N TYR A 132 -21.21 -1.89 -6.56
CA TYR A 132 -20.32 -0.88 -5.97
C TYR A 132 -19.31 -0.31 -6.97
N ALA A 133 -19.31 -0.82 -8.21
CA ALA A 133 -18.48 -0.26 -9.27
C ALA A 133 -19.13 1.00 -9.88
N CYS A 134 -18.27 1.96 -10.27
CA CYS A 134 -18.72 3.12 -11.05
C CYS A 134 -19.28 2.67 -12.41
N ARG A 135 -20.31 3.37 -12.89
CA ARG A 135 -20.90 3.14 -14.21
C ARG A 135 -20.83 4.38 -15.07
N LEU A 136 -20.68 4.19 -16.36
CA LEU A 136 -20.84 5.23 -17.36
C LEU A 136 -22.34 5.56 -17.53
N PRO A 137 -22.69 6.68 -18.22
CA PRO A 137 -24.07 7.07 -18.44
C PRO A 137 -24.93 6.03 -19.18
N ASP A 138 -24.32 5.16 -19.97
CA ASP A 138 -24.96 4.05 -20.67
C ASP A 138 -25.14 2.78 -19.81
N GLY A 139 -24.71 2.84 -18.53
CA GLY A 139 -24.79 1.74 -17.57
C GLY A 139 -23.60 0.76 -17.61
N THR A 140 -22.66 0.90 -18.53
CA THR A 140 -21.48 0.04 -18.62
C THR A 140 -20.50 0.32 -17.47
N ILE A 141 -19.78 -0.73 -17.05
CA ILE A 141 -18.73 -0.64 -16.02
C ILE A 141 -17.38 -0.50 -16.72
N PRO A 142 -16.70 0.67 -16.64
CA PRO A 142 -15.38 0.82 -17.19
C PRO A 142 -14.35 0.06 -16.37
N GLY A 143 -13.34 -0.48 -17.03
CA GLY A 143 -12.28 -1.23 -16.38
C GLY A 143 -11.02 -1.30 -17.21
N HIS A 144 -9.98 -1.84 -16.61
CA HIS A 144 -8.69 -2.12 -17.25
C HIS A 144 -7.94 -3.24 -16.51
N SER A 145 -6.73 -3.60 -16.98
CA SER A 145 -5.94 -4.71 -16.45
C SER A 145 -4.44 -4.39 -16.49
N TYR A 146 -4.08 -3.14 -16.18
CA TYR A 146 -2.69 -2.70 -16.28
C TYR A 146 -1.84 -3.10 -15.07
N TRP A 147 -2.41 -3.03 -13.85
CA TRP A 147 -1.64 -3.20 -12.63
C TRP A 147 -1.46 -4.67 -12.25
N ALA A 148 -0.63 -4.92 -11.23
CA ALA A 148 -0.24 -6.27 -10.83
C ALA A 148 -1.43 -7.22 -10.55
N GLY A 149 -2.49 -6.70 -9.98
CA GLY A 149 -3.70 -7.47 -9.63
C GLY A 149 -4.60 -7.87 -10.79
N GLY A 150 -4.26 -7.51 -12.04
CA GLY A 150 -5.05 -7.87 -13.22
C GLY A 150 -6.33 -7.03 -13.38
N PRO A 151 -7.44 -7.64 -13.82
CA PRO A 151 -8.68 -6.93 -14.13
C PRO A 151 -9.24 -6.16 -12.96
N GLN A 152 -9.60 -4.89 -13.22
CA GLN A 152 -10.19 -4.00 -12.22
C GLN A 152 -11.17 -3.02 -12.85
N SER A 153 -12.09 -2.57 -12.04
CA SER A 153 -13.03 -1.47 -12.29
C SER A 153 -12.69 -0.29 -11.38
N TYR A 154 -13.61 0.65 -11.24
CA TYR A 154 -13.46 1.78 -10.33
C TYR A 154 -14.48 1.66 -9.21
N LEU A 155 -14.01 1.65 -7.97
CA LEU A 155 -14.89 1.66 -6.79
C LEU A 155 -15.67 2.98 -6.75
N CYS A 156 -16.98 2.91 -6.53
CA CYS A 156 -17.79 4.09 -6.29
C CYS A 156 -17.28 4.83 -5.03
N ALA A 157 -17.01 6.13 -5.18
CA ALA A 157 -16.44 6.94 -4.10
C ALA A 157 -17.29 6.94 -2.82
N THR A 158 -18.59 6.67 -2.92
CA THR A 158 -19.48 6.56 -1.75
C THR A 158 -19.20 5.32 -0.90
N GLN A 159 -18.54 4.30 -1.46
CA GLN A 159 -18.15 3.07 -0.76
C GLN A 159 -16.77 3.18 -0.10
N ALA A 160 -15.90 4.06 -0.61
CA ALA A 160 -14.54 4.22 -0.10
C ALA A 160 -14.48 4.45 1.43
N PRO A 161 -15.31 5.30 2.06
CA PRO A 161 -15.28 5.53 3.51
C PRO A 161 -15.50 4.25 4.35
N PHE A 162 -16.30 3.31 3.87
CA PHE A 162 -16.52 2.03 4.54
C PHE A 162 -15.22 1.22 4.59
N TYR A 163 -14.56 1.07 3.46
CA TYR A 163 -13.30 0.30 3.36
C TYR A 163 -12.15 0.98 4.09
N VAL A 164 -12.02 2.30 3.98
CA VAL A 164 -11.05 3.09 4.76
C VAL A 164 -11.21 2.81 6.25
N LYS A 165 -12.42 2.96 6.77
CA LYS A 165 -12.70 2.75 8.19
C LYS A 165 -12.36 1.32 8.64
N ARG A 166 -12.72 0.32 7.83
CA ARG A 166 -12.42 -1.10 8.09
C ARG A 166 -10.91 -1.34 8.17
N ASN A 167 -10.17 -0.92 7.14
CA ASN A 167 -8.75 -1.22 7.00
C ASN A 167 -7.91 -0.46 8.03
N PHE A 168 -8.22 0.80 8.29
CA PHE A 168 -7.52 1.58 9.31
C PHE A 168 -7.81 1.07 10.74
N ALA A 169 -8.98 0.47 10.98
CA ALA A 169 -9.24 -0.21 12.25
C ALA A 169 -8.30 -1.41 12.46
N GLU A 170 -8.01 -2.18 11.41
CA GLU A 170 -7.05 -3.29 11.50
C GLU A 170 -5.61 -2.80 11.71
N LEU A 171 -5.16 -1.75 11.02
CA LEU A 171 -3.85 -1.13 11.27
C LEU A 171 -3.72 -0.69 12.74
N LYS A 172 -4.73 0.04 13.24
CA LYS A 172 -4.75 0.52 14.63
C LYS A 172 -4.74 -0.61 15.65
N LYS A 173 -5.54 -1.66 15.42
CA LYS A 173 -5.61 -2.85 16.28
C LYS A 173 -4.25 -3.55 16.40
N ASN A 174 -3.46 -3.57 15.34
CA ASN A 174 -2.14 -4.17 15.29
C ASN A 174 -1.01 -3.18 15.67
N GLY A 175 -1.33 -2.00 16.18
CA GLY A 175 -0.38 -1.02 16.65
C GLY A 175 0.44 -0.32 15.56
N ILE A 176 -0.03 -0.36 14.30
CA ILE A 176 0.60 0.36 13.20
C ILE A 176 0.19 1.82 13.26
N ARG A 177 1.18 2.67 13.37
CA ARG A 177 1.03 4.12 13.49
C ARG A 177 1.52 4.78 12.19
N LEU A 178 0.66 5.56 11.56
CA LEU A 178 0.94 6.34 10.35
C LEU A 178 1.10 7.82 10.68
N ASP A 179 1.91 8.56 9.88
CA ASP A 179 2.17 10.00 10.03
C ASP A 179 1.47 10.85 8.97
#